data_73447d478792b06194ebddfcce4bf256
#
_entry.id   73447d478792b06194ebddfcce4bf256
#
_cell.length_a   1.000
_cell.length_b   1.000
_cell.length_c   1.000
_cell.angle_alpha   90.00
_cell.angle_beta   90.00
_cell.angle_gamma   90.00
#
_symmetry.space_group_name_H-M   'P 1'
#
loop_
_entity.id
_entity.type
_entity.pdbx_description
1 polymer ?
#
loop_
_entity_poly.entity_id
_entity_poly.type
_entity_poly.pdbx_seq_one_letter_code
_entity_poly.pdbx_strand_id
1 'polypeptide(L)'
;MENAIARKLEPPILNPIEIEGILLNRILSIGQKVFAEMRGVSESTISRRKSEGYYAEMAKEISALGLQVVPPEAVVVSRHYLQS
;
A
#
# COMPACT_ATOMS: atom_id res chain seq x y z
N MET A 1 19.38 -24.21 2.27
CA MET A 1 18.58 -24.86 3.21
C MET A 1 17.88 -23.97 4.12
N GLU A 2 18.57 -23.32 4.96
CA GLU A 2 17.98 -22.40 5.86
C GLU A 2 17.24 -21.31 5.16
N ASN A 3 17.73 -20.93 4.02
CA ASN A 3 17.09 -19.87 3.25
C ASN A 3 15.69 -20.24 2.84
N ALA A 4 15.50 -21.47 2.45
CA ALA A 4 14.17 -21.91 2.05
C ALA A 4 13.23 -21.87 3.23
N ILE A 5 13.71 -22.27 4.39
CA ILE A 5 12.91 -22.28 5.58
C ILE A 5 12.54 -20.86 5.98
N ALA A 6 13.50 -19.96 5.90
CA ALA A 6 13.24 -18.58 6.24
C ALA A 6 12.19 -17.97 5.34
N ARG A 7 12.25 -18.28 4.05
CA ARG A 7 11.28 -17.76 3.12
C ARG A 7 9.88 -18.28 3.42
N LYS A 8 9.79 -19.51 3.85
CA LYS A 8 8.49 -20.06 4.20
C LYS A 8 7.90 -19.41 5.42
N LEU A 9 8.75 -18.98 6.33
CA LEU A 9 8.28 -18.35 7.54
C LEU A 9 7.91 -16.89 7.34
N GLU A 10 8.42 -16.31 6.29
CA GLU A 10 8.10 -14.93 6.02
C GLU A 10 6.69 -14.81 5.50
N PRO A 11 6.02 -13.71 5.85
CA PRO A 11 4.70 -13.49 5.28
C PRO A 11 4.83 -13.32 3.77
N PRO A 12 3.78 -13.68 3.04
CA PRO A 12 3.81 -13.53 1.59
C PRO A 12 4.10 -12.09 1.23
N ILE A 13 4.98 -11.91 0.27
CA ILE A 13 5.26 -10.59 -0.24
C ILE A 13 4.19 -10.26 -1.27
N LEU A 14 3.53 -9.14 -1.08
CA LEU A 14 2.49 -8.73 -2.00
C LEU A 14 3.11 -8.38 -3.34
N ASN A 15 2.45 -8.80 -4.41
CA ASN A 15 2.91 -8.42 -5.73
C ASN A 15 2.43 -6.98 -6.01
N PRO A 16 2.98 -6.33 -7.06
CA PRO A 16 2.63 -4.94 -7.32
C PRO A 16 1.13 -4.72 -7.55
N ILE A 17 0.44 -5.68 -8.14
CA ILE A 17 -0.98 -5.53 -8.38
C ILE A 17 -1.74 -5.46 -7.08
N GLU A 18 -1.37 -6.29 -6.13
CA GLU A 18 -2.01 -6.27 -4.83
C GLU A 18 -1.72 -4.99 -4.08
N ILE A 19 -0.49 -4.52 -4.16
CA ILE A 19 -0.13 -3.26 -3.51
C ILE A 19 -0.91 -2.11 -4.12
N GLU A 20 -0.99 -2.08 -5.44
CA GLU A 20 -1.76 -1.06 -6.13
C GLU A 20 -3.21 -1.08 -5.67
N GLY A 21 -3.79 -2.28 -5.57
CA GLY A 21 -5.16 -2.42 -5.10
C GLY A 21 -5.36 -1.83 -3.72
N ILE A 22 -4.43 -2.07 -2.82
CA ILE A 22 -4.53 -1.53 -1.47
C ILE A 22 -4.46 -0.01 -1.51
N LEU A 23 -3.56 0.55 -2.31
CA LEU A 23 -3.44 2.00 -2.43
C LEU A 23 -4.73 2.61 -2.96
N LEU A 24 -5.28 2.05 -4.03
CA LEU A 24 -6.48 2.59 -4.64
C LEU A 24 -7.69 2.43 -3.72
N ASN A 25 -7.80 1.29 -3.06
CA ASN A 25 -8.89 1.08 -2.13
C ASN A 25 -8.83 2.05 -0.96
N ARG A 26 -7.62 2.36 -0.52
CA ARG A 26 -7.48 3.30 0.58
C ARG A 26 -7.87 4.72 0.15
N ILE A 27 -7.50 5.10 -1.06
CA ILE A 27 -7.91 6.39 -1.59
C ILE A 27 -9.42 6.46 -1.66
N LEU A 28 -10.04 5.39 -2.13
CA LEU A 28 -11.49 5.33 -2.23
C LEU A 28 -12.13 5.42 -0.86
N SER A 29 -11.56 4.77 0.11
CA SER A 29 -12.09 4.75 1.47
C SER A 29 -12.04 6.12 2.12
N ILE A 30 -10.94 6.84 1.92
CA ILE A 30 -10.78 8.18 2.45
C ILE A 30 -11.65 9.16 1.67
N GLY A 31 -11.80 8.93 0.40
CA GLY A 31 -12.48 9.85 -0.49
C GLY A 31 -11.48 10.62 -1.31
N GLN A 32 -11.68 10.60 -2.63
CA GLN A 32 -10.70 11.19 -3.54
C GLN A 32 -10.51 12.68 -3.29
N LYS A 33 -11.60 13.38 -2.99
CA LYS A 33 -11.52 14.82 -2.75
C LYS A 33 -10.70 15.11 -1.48
N VAL A 34 -10.97 14.36 -0.42
CA VAL A 34 -10.26 14.55 0.83
C VAL A 34 -8.79 14.20 0.65
N PHE A 35 -8.53 13.10 -0.03
CA PHE A 35 -7.17 12.71 -0.29
C PHE A 35 -6.42 13.76 -1.09
N ALA A 36 -7.08 14.33 -2.09
CA ALA A 36 -6.46 15.39 -2.89
C ALA A 36 -6.09 16.59 -2.02
N GLU A 37 -6.98 16.95 -1.12
CA GLU A 37 -6.72 18.06 -0.20
C GLU A 37 -5.53 17.75 0.69
N MET A 38 -5.46 16.54 1.18
CA MET A 38 -4.33 16.12 2.03
C MET A 38 -3.01 16.21 1.28
N ARG A 39 -3.03 15.95 -0.01
CA ARG A 39 -1.84 15.99 -0.82
C ARG A 39 -1.56 17.38 -1.40
N GLY A 40 -2.50 18.30 -1.23
CA GLY A 40 -2.32 19.64 -1.77
C GLY A 40 -2.46 19.70 -3.28
N VAL A 41 -3.25 18.83 -3.86
CA VAL A 41 -3.47 18.81 -5.31
C VAL A 41 -4.96 18.78 -5.57
N SER A 42 -5.32 18.96 -6.84
CA SER A 42 -6.73 18.93 -7.22
C SER A 42 -7.20 17.48 -7.36
N GLU A 43 -8.50 17.33 -7.27
CA GLU A 43 -9.11 16.01 -7.44
C GLU A 43 -8.82 15.47 -8.84
N SER A 44 -8.82 16.34 -9.84
CA SER A 44 -8.53 15.90 -11.20
C SER A 44 -7.10 15.40 -11.33
N THR A 45 -6.18 15.94 -10.53
CA THR A 45 -4.82 15.43 -10.51
C THR A 45 -4.80 13.98 -10.04
N ILE A 46 -5.57 13.67 -9.00
CA ILE A 46 -5.64 12.30 -8.51
C ILE A 46 -6.23 11.39 -9.58
N SER A 47 -7.30 11.84 -10.23
CA SER A 47 -7.91 11.04 -11.30
C SER A 47 -6.92 10.77 -12.42
N ARG A 48 -6.16 11.78 -12.81
CA ARG A 48 -5.17 11.64 -13.88
C ARG A 48 -4.07 10.66 -13.47
N ARG A 49 -3.61 10.77 -12.23
CA ARG A 49 -2.57 9.85 -11.75
C ARG A 49 -3.04 8.42 -11.78
N LYS A 50 -4.31 8.19 -11.42
CA LYS A 50 -4.84 6.83 -11.47
C LYS A 50 -4.84 6.29 -12.89
N SER A 51 -5.28 7.10 -13.84
CA SER A 51 -5.36 6.62 -15.22
C SER A 51 -4.00 6.54 -15.89
N GLU A 52 -3.02 7.28 -15.41
CA GLU A 52 -1.68 7.23 -15.98
C GLU A 52 -0.80 6.15 -15.38
N GLY A 53 -1.32 5.40 -14.43
CA GLY A 53 -0.56 4.33 -13.84
C GLY A 53 0.39 4.77 -12.74
N TYR A 54 0.18 5.95 -12.20
CA TYR A 54 1.03 6.48 -11.14
C TYR A 54 1.12 5.53 -9.95
N TYR A 55 -0.02 5.02 -9.53
CA TYR A 55 -0.05 4.14 -8.35
C TYR A 55 0.44 2.74 -8.70
N ALA A 56 0.29 2.33 -9.94
CA ALA A 56 0.86 1.09 -10.39
C ALA A 56 2.39 1.16 -10.33
N GLU A 57 2.96 2.27 -10.78
CA GLU A 57 4.41 2.44 -10.72
C GLU A 57 4.89 2.53 -9.28
N MET A 58 4.15 3.24 -8.43
CA MET A 58 4.49 3.30 -7.02
C MET A 58 4.49 1.92 -6.40
N ALA A 59 3.52 1.11 -6.76
CA ALA A 59 3.44 -0.24 -6.22
C ALA A 59 4.62 -1.09 -6.65
N LYS A 60 5.10 -0.90 -7.88
CA LYS A 60 6.27 -1.62 -8.36
C LYS A 60 7.51 -1.22 -7.56
N GLU A 61 7.63 0.07 -7.25
CA GLU A 61 8.77 0.52 -6.45
C GLU A 61 8.73 -0.10 -5.06
N ILE A 62 7.56 -0.07 -4.44
CA ILE A 62 7.42 -0.63 -3.11
C ILE A 62 7.78 -2.12 -3.12
N SER A 63 7.27 -2.84 -4.11
CA SER A 63 7.54 -4.27 -4.22
C SER A 63 9.02 -4.53 -4.46
N ALA A 64 9.64 -3.74 -5.33
CA ALA A 64 11.05 -3.92 -5.66
C ALA A 64 11.93 -3.68 -4.44
N LEU A 65 11.51 -2.79 -3.55
CA LEU A 65 12.26 -2.50 -2.35
C LEU A 65 12.04 -3.53 -1.26
N GLY A 66 11.18 -4.51 -1.51
CA GLY A 66 10.91 -5.54 -0.53
C GLY A 66 9.99 -5.08 0.58
N LEU A 67 9.28 -4.00 0.35
CA LEU A 67 8.37 -3.47 1.34
C LEU A 67 6.96 -3.97 1.09
N GLN A 68 6.15 -3.91 2.11
CA GLN A 68 4.76 -4.30 2.03
C GLN A 68 3.87 -3.18 2.51
N VAL A 69 2.67 -3.15 1.98
CA VAL A 69 1.65 -2.20 2.42
C VAL A 69 0.59 -2.99 3.15
N VAL A 70 0.24 -2.54 4.34
CA VAL A 70 -0.76 -3.24 5.14
C VAL A 70 -1.90 -2.28 5.46
N PRO A 71 -3.11 -2.81 5.60
CA PRO A 71 -4.24 -1.97 5.98
C PRO A 71 -4.07 -1.40 7.37
N PRO A 72 -4.76 -0.30 7.67
CA PRO A 72 -4.64 0.31 9.00
C PRO A 72 -5.01 -0.62 10.13
N GLU A 73 -5.91 -1.55 9.90
CA GLU A 73 -6.30 -2.52 10.91
C GLU A 73 -5.12 -3.33 11.39
N ALA A 74 -4.27 -3.76 10.45
CA ALA A 74 -3.12 -4.54 10.82
C ALA A 74 -2.15 -3.73 11.65
N VAL A 75 -1.98 -2.45 11.31
CA VAL A 75 -1.10 -1.57 12.05
C VAL A 75 -1.62 -1.39 13.48
N VAL A 76 -2.93 -1.19 13.61
CA VAL A 76 -3.53 -1.00 14.91
C VAL A 76 -3.34 -2.25 15.79
N VAL A 77 -3.53 -3.41 15.19
CA VAL A 77 -3.35 -4.64 15.93
C VAL A 77 -1.92 -4.78 16.42
N SER A 78 -0.96 -4.49 15.56
CA SER A 78 0.44 -4.57 15.93
C SER A 78 0.78 -3.63 17.06
N ARG A 79 0.28 -2.40 16.98
CA ARG A 79 0.56 -1.43 18.02
C ARG A 79 -0.02 -1.85 19.34
N HIS A 80 -1.23 -2.34 19.31
CA HIS A 80 -1.87 -2.83 20.53
C HIS A 80 -1.06 -3.95 21.13
N TYR A 81 -0.62 -4.85 20.30
CA TYR A 81 0.17 -5.97 20.75
C TYR A 81 1.46 -5.50 21.43
N LEU A 82 2.11 -4.53 20.85
CA LEU A 82 3.36 -4.04 21.41
C LEU A 82 3.17 -3.34 22.73
N GLN A 83 2.02 -2.77 22.96
CA GLN A 83 1.75 -2.09 24.20
C GLN A 83 1.44 -3.07 25.32
N SER A 84 1.05 -4.25 24.95
CA SER A 84 0.78 -5.27 25.95
C SER A 84 2.07 -5.80 26.55
#